data_6afc90fc31f37bd2145d86550e23aa09
#
_entry.id   6afc90fc31f37bd2145d86550e23aa09
#
_cell.length_a   1.000
_cell.length_b   1.000
_cell.length_c   1.000
_cell.angle_alpha   90.00
_cell.angle_beta   90.00
_cell.angle_gamma   90.00
#
_symmetry.space_group_name_H-M   'P 1'
#
loop_
_entity.id
_entity.type
_entity.pdbx_description
1 polymer ?
#
loop_
_entity_poly.entity_id
_entity_poly.type
_entity_poly.pdbx_seq_one_letter_code
_entity_poly.pdbx_strand_id
1 'polypeptide(L)'
;MDPRMWQVFPGVARMAAWVGCIRAESRLAIQALRREAAVLVYPGGIRDVFRPHHQRRQVCFFGQRGFIKLALLEHAPIVPMISHGAHDTLQVLADFYPALAGLHRWGLPWPTVIDPGAFPLYLGLPWGLALGPLPNLPLPVPLHTRVCPPITFPHYGREAAHDPNYVKDCYDQVRQTMQQELDRLYAAYE
;
A
#
# COMPACT_ATOMS: atom_id res chain seq x y z
N MET A 1 0.65 9.39 -0.16
CA MET A 1 -0.72 9.67 -0.65
C MET A 1 -0.66 10.02 -2.12
N ASP A 2 -1.56 9.50 -2.97
CA ASP A 2 -1.56 9.74 -4.43
C ASP A 2 -1.54 11.25 -4.73
N PRO A 3 -0.66 11.73 -5.62
CA PRO A 3 -0.61 13.15 -5.99
C PRO A 3 -1.94 13.72 -6.50
N ARG A 4 -2.76 12.91 -7.16
CA ARG A 4 -4.08 13.31 -7.68
C ARG A 4 -5.07 13.67 -6.58
N MET A 5 -5.04 12.96 -5.46
CA MET A 5 -5.89 13.22 -4.30
C MET A 5 -5.63 14.62 -3.70
N TRP A 6 -4.39 15.11 -3.77
CA TRP A 6 -4.04 16.45 -3.31
C TRP A 6 -4.65 17.56 -4.16
N GLN A 7 -4.93 17.29 -5.43
CA GLN A 7 -5.52 18.26 -6.34
C GLN A 7 -7.05 18.28 -6.26
N VAL A 8 -7.67 17.10 -6.10
CA VAL A 8 -9.14 16.95 -6.15
C VAL A 8 -9.80 17.34 -4.83
N PHE A 9 -9.14 17.07 -3.70
CA PHE A 9 -9.67 17.32 -2.37
C PHE A 9 -8.71 18.14 -1.50
N PRO A 10 -8.60 19.46 -1.69
CA PRO A 10 -7.62 20.29 -0.98
C PRO A 10 -7.82 20.29 0.54
N GLY A 11 -9.05 20.15 1.03
CA GLY A 11 -9.35 20.02 2.47
C GLY A 11 -8.77 18.73 3.06
N VAL A 12 -8.97 17.60 2.39
CA VAL A 12 -8.41 16.30 2.80
C VAL A 12 -6.89 16.32 2.75
N ALA A 13 -6.32 16.94 1.71
CA ALA A 13 -4.88 17.10 1.58
C ALA A 13 -4.29 17.88 2.76
N ARG A 14 -4.96 18.95 3.19
CA ARG A 14 -4.54 19.78 4.32
C ARG A 14 -4.60 19.01 5.64
N MET A 15 -5.66 18.26 5.88
CA MET A 15 -5.77 17.37 7.04
C MET A 15 -4.69 16.29 7.04
N ALA A 16 -4.45 15.66 5.88
CA ALA A 16 -3.40 14.66 5.73
C ALA A 16 -2.00 15.24 6.02
N ALA A 17 -1.74 16.47 5.59
CA ALA A 17 -0.48 17.17 5.90
C ALA A 17 -0.30 17.41 7.41
N TRP A 18 -1.36 17.69 8.15
CA TRP A 18 -1.29 17.87 9.60
C TRP A 18 -0.86 16.61 10.35
N VAL A 19 -1.21 15.44 9.83
CA VAL A 19 -0.76 14.15 10.40
C VAL A 19 0.54 13.63 9.78
N GLY A 20 1.28 14.49 9.07
CA GLY A 20 2.58 14.16 8.51
C GLY A 20 2.55 13.40 7.17
N CYS A 21 1.38 13.28 6.52
CA CYS A 21 1.32 12.67 5.20
C CYS A 21 2.01 13.56 4.15
N ILE A 22 2.87 12.97 3.35
CA ILE A 22 3.50 13.61 2.19
C ILE A 22 2.96 13.02 0.88
N ARG A 23 3.15 13.73 -0.22
CA ARG A 23 2.85 13.17 -1.55
C ARG A 23 3.75 11.96 -1.81
N ALA A 24 3.20 10.96 -2.52
CA ALA A 24 3.94 9.76 -2.92
C ALA A 24 4.93 10.07 -4.06
N GLU A 25 5.87 10.95 -3.79
CA GLU A 25 6.93 11.37 -4.69
C GLU A 25 8.29 10.99 -4.08
N SER A 26 9.13 10.29 -4.85
CA SER A 26 10.45 9.86 -4.39
C SER A 26 11.31 11.02 -3.85
N ARG A 27 11.20 12.19 -4.49
CA ARG A 27 11.95 13.40 -4.08
C ARG A 27 11.63 13.82 -2.64
N LEU A 28 10.35 13.81 -2.25
CA LEU A 28 9.93 14.19 -0.90
C LEU A 28 10.35 13.15 0.13
N ALA A 29 10.24 11.87 -0.22
CA ALA A 29 10.69 10.79 0.64
C ALA A 29 12.22 10.83 0.88
N ILE A 30 13.01 11.10 -0.18
CA ILE A 30 14.46 11.32 -0.07
C ILE A 30 14.77 12.51 0.87
N GLN A 31 14.06 13.62 0.71
CA GLN A 31 14.27 14.79 1.57
C GLN A 31 13.95 14.50 3.05
N ALA A 32 12.91 13.69 3.30
CA ALA A 32 12.55 13.28 4.65
C ALA A 32 13.63 12.38 5.26
N LEU A 33 14.07 11.34 4.54
CA LEU A 33 15.13 10.43 5.01
C LEU A 33 16.45 11.16 5.28
N ARG A 34 16.85 12.11 4.41
CA ARG A 34 18.07 12.95 4.62
C ARG A 34 17.96 13.89 5.80
N ARG A 35 16.76 14.14 6.31
CA ARG A 35 16.51 14.88 7.56
C ARG A 35 16.34 13.93 8.76
N GLU A 36 16.79 12.69 8.62
CA GLU A 36 16.70 11.65 9.66
C GLU A 36 15.28 11.32 10.11
N ALA A 37 14.29 11.65 9.27
CA ALA A 37 12.89 11.29 9.53
C ALA A 37 12.59 9.87 9.07
N ALA A 38 11.82 9.13 9.85
CA ALA A 38 11.27 7.85 9.42
C ALA A 38 10.16 8.08 8.38
N VAL A 39 10.17 7.28 7.32
CA VAL A 39 9.18 7.35 6.24
C VAL A 39 8.37 6.08 6.21
N LEU A 40 7.08 6.17 6.57
CA LEU A 40 6.14 5.07 6.44
C LEU A 40 5.57 5.01 5.02
N VAL A 41 5.63 3.84 4.40
CA VAL A 41 5.11 3.59 3.05
C VAL A 41 4.15 2.41 3.04
N TYR A 42 3.11 2.50 2.20
CA TYR A 42 2.19 1.42 1.88
C TYR A 42 2.34 1.07 0.40
N PRO A 43 3.26 0.12 0.06
CA PRO A 43 3.63 -0.13 -1.35
C PRO A 43 2.46 -0.62 -2.22
N GLY A 44 1.50 -1.35 -1.63
CA GLY A 44 0.31 -1.84 -2.33
C GLY A 44 -0.68 -0.75 -2.72
N GLY A 45 -0.67 0.38 -2.01
CA GLY A 45 -1.56 1.52 -2.26
C GLY A 45 -3.04 1.15 -2.20
N ILE A 46 -3.86 1.83 -3.01
CA ILE A 46 -5.31 1.63 -3.05
C ILE A 46 -5.71 0.20 -3.43
N ARG A 47 -4.91 -0.47 -4.24
CA ARG A 47 -5.17 -1.86 -4.65
C ARG A 47 -5.03 -2.85 -3.50
N ASP A 48 -4.18 -2.54 -2.53
CA ASP A 48 -4.03 -3.36 -1.32
C ASP A 48 -5.16 -3.09 -0.33
N VAL A 49 -5.57 -1.84 -0.17
CA VAL A 49 -6.70 -1.45 0.69
C VAL A 49 -7.99 -2.16 0.27
N PHE A 50 -8.27 -2.21 -1.03
CA PHE A 50 -9.48 -2.83 -1.59
C PHE A 50 -9.25 -4.23 -2.16
N ARG A 51 -8.26 -4.93 -1.67
CA ARG A 51 -7.99 -6.31 -2.05
C ARG A 51 -9.09 -7.23 -1.51
N PRO A 52 -9.58 -8.21 -2.31
CA PRO A 52 -10.61 -9.15 -1.87
C PRO A 52 -10.23 -9.88 -0.57
N HIS A 53 -11.19 -10.01 0.34
CA HIS A 53 -10.99 -10.57 1.68
C HIS A 53 -10.37 -11.98 1.69
N HIS A 54 -10.66 -12.81 0.70
CA HIS A 54 -10.07 -14.15 0.58
C HIS A 54 -8.53 -14.11 0.40
N GLN A 55 -7.97 -12.97 -0.01
CA GLN A 55 -6.52 -12.77 -0.16
C GLN A 55 -5.87 -12.11 1.06
N ARG A 56 -6.58 -11.96 2.18
CA ARG A 56 -6.11 -11.22 3.37
C ARG A 56 -4.81 -11.76 3.97
N ARG A 57 -4.50 -13.04 3.75
CA ARG A 57 -3.28 -13.69 4.24
C ARG A 57 -2.08 -13.55 3.29
N GLN A 58 -2.15 -12.70 2.27
CA GLN A 58 -1.07 -12.54 1.30
C GLN A 58 -0.46 -11.14 1.39
N VAL A 59 0.86 -11.06 1.31
CA VAL A 59 1.57 -9.80 1.16
C VAL A 59 1.73 -9.48 -0.33
N CYS A 60 1.10 -8.39 -0.78
CA CYS A 60 1.10 -7.96 -2.17
C CYS A 60 1.55 -6.51 -2.31
N PHE A 61 2.60 -6.28 -3.07
CA PHE A 61 3.06 -4.92 -3.41
C PHE A 61 2.73 -4.56 -4.87
N PHE A 62 2.04 -5.44 -5.60
CA PHE A 62 1.64 -5.27 -7.01
C PHE A 62 2.78 -4.85 -7.93
N GLY A 63 3.99 -5.36 -7.68
CA GLY A 63 5.18 -5.06 -8.46
C GLY A 63 5.81 -3.69 -8.19
N GLN A 64 5.31 -2.94 -7.21
CA GLN A 64 5.88 -1.64 -6.84
C GLN A 64 7.23 -1.82 -6.15
N ARG A 65 8.30 -1.41 -6.83
CA ARG A 65 9.70 -1.54 -6.34
C ARG A 65 10.30 -0.21 -5.92
N GLY A 66 9.53 0.88 -5.98
CA GLY A 66 10.02 2.24 -5.69
C GLY A 66 10.57 2.39 -4.28
N PHE A 67 9.95 1.75 -3.29
CA PHE A 67 10.40 1.81 -1.89
C PHE A 67 11.73 1.07 -1.67
N ILE A 68 12.00 -0.02 -2.40
CA ILE A 68 13.29 -0.72 -2.38
C ILE A 68 14.38 0.21 -2.94
N LYS A 69 14.14 0.81 -4.12
CA LYS A 69 15.09 1.74 -4.72
C LYS A 69 15.38 2.91 -3.80
N LEU A 70 14.36 3.43 -3.11
CA LEU A 70 14.52 4.51 -2.15
C LEU A 70 15.40 4.09 -0.97
N ALA A 71 15.15 2.92 -0.38
CA ALA A 71 15.93 2.37 0.73
C ALA A 71 17.40 2.16 0.33
N LEU A 72 17.63 1.60 -0.86
CA LEU A 72 18.99 1.39 -1.38
C LEU A 72 19.74 2.72 -1.63
N LEU A 73 19.06 3.72 -2.22
CA LEU A 73 19.65 5.03 -2.51
C LEU A 73 20.06 5.80 -1.25
N GLU A 74 19.23 5.75 -0.23
CA GLU A 74 19.43 6.56 1.00
C GLU A 74 20.03 5.72 2.15
N HIS A 75 20.52 4.51 1.86
CA HIS A 75 21.16 3.62 2.85
C HIS A 75 20.26 3.34 4.07
N ALA A 76 18.94 3.34 3.86
CA ALA A 76 17.98 3.16 4.92
C ALA A 76 17.57 1.69 5.07
N PRO A 77 17.51 1.15 6.30
CA PRO A 77 16.93 -0.17 6.54
C PRO A 77 15.42 -0.13 6.30
N ILE A 78 14.84 -1.27 5.93
CA ILE A 78 13.39 -1.43 5.85
C ILE A 78 12.91 -2.13 7.12
N VAL A 79 12.03 -1.47 7.86
CA VAL A 79 11.37 -2.04 9.04
C VAL A 79 9.97 -2.49 8.63
N PRO A 80 9.73 -3.81 8.45
CA PRO A 80 8.41 -4.29 8.09
C PRO A 80 7.41 -4.10 9.23
N MET A 81 6.20 -3.67 8.87
CA MET A 81 5.04 -3.67 9.76
C MET A 81 3.95 -4.50 9.12
N ILE A 82 3.40 -5.44 9.86
CA ILE A 82 2.33 -6.33 9.41
C ILE A 82 1.16 -6.27 10.38
N SER A 83 -0.06 -6.43 9.86
CA SER A 83 -1.27 -6.37 10.67
C SER A 83 -2.19 -7.54 10.34
N HIS A 84 -2.69 -8.21 11.38
CA HIS A 84 -3.81 -9.13 11.34
C HIS A 84 -5.09 -8.36 11.65
N GLY A 85 -6.20 -8.68 11.00
CA GLY A 85 -7.49 -8.02 11.19
C GLY A 85 -7.70 -6.77 10.33
N ALA A 86 -6.68 -6.24 9.64
CA ALA A 86 -6.81 -5.03 8.83
C ALA A 86 -7.84 -5.19 7.69
N HIS A 87 -7.86 -6.33 7.01
CA HIS A 87 -8.85 -6.62 5.95
C HIS A 87 -10.23 -7.00 6.49
N ASP A 88 -10.37 -7.24 7.78
CA ASP A 88 -11.65 -7.52 8.43
C ASP A 88 -12.39 -6.22 8.77
N THR A 89 -11.68 -5.08 8.79
CA THR A 89 -12.27 -3.75 8.98
C THR A 89 -13.17 -3.32 7.81
N LEU A 90 -12.93 -3.90 6.62
CA LEU A 90 -13.70 -3.69 5.39
C LEU A 90 -13.73 -4.98 4.59
N GLN A 91 -14.90 -5.61 4.48
CA GLN A 91 -15.02 -6.89 3.79
C GLN A 91 -15.19 -6.68 2.29
N VAL A 92 -14.10 -6.68 1.56
CA VAL A 92 -14.10 -6.60 0.10
C VAL A 92 -14.41 -7.98 -0.49
N LEU A 93 -15.51 -8.06 -1.23
CA LEU A 93 -16.00 -9.30 -1.86
C LEU A 93 -15.32 -9.54 -3.21
N ALA A 94 -15.23 -8.48 -4.02
CA ALA A 94 -14.63 -8.53 -5.35
C ALA A 94 -14.05 -7.16 -5.75
N ASP A 95 -13.13 -7.16 -6.71
CA ASP A 95 -12.66 -5.93 -7.37
C ASP A 95 -12.96 -6.00 -8.86
N PHE A 96 -13.81 -5.11 -9.34
CA PHE A 96 -14.20 -5.00 -10.76
C PHE A 96 -13.28 -4.08 -11.57
N TYR A 97 -12.26 -3.50 -10.95
CA TYR A 97 -11.32 -2.63 -11.65
C TYR A 97 -10.69 -3.27 -12.89
N PRO A 98 -10.24 -4.55 -12.90
CA PRO A 98 -9.68 -5.17 -14.09
C PRO A 98 -10.65 -5.21 -15.28
N ALA A 99 -11.92 -5.48 -15.02
CA ALA A 99 -12.96 -5.50 -16.05
C ALA A 99 -13.24 -4.09 -16.59
N LEU A 100 -13.37 -3.10 -15.71
CA LEU A 100 -13.57 -1.70 -16.10
C LEU A 100 -12.37 -1.14 -16.86
N ALA A 101 -11.15 -1.46 -16.46
CA ALA A 101 -9.94 -1.08 -17.18
C ALA A 101 -9.88 -1.73 -18.58
N GLY A 102 -10.41 -2.95 -18.73
CA GLY A 102 -10.60 -3.59 -20.03
C GLY A 102 -11.57 -2.80 -20.92
N LEU A 103 -12.73 -2.45 -20.39
CA LEU A 103 -13.75 -1.65 -21.10
C LEU A 103 -13.25 -0.24 -21.46
N HIS A 104 -12.49 0.39 -20.55
CA HIS A 104 -11.90 1.69 -20.81
C HIS A 104 -10.90 1.66 -21.99
N ARG A 105 -10.12 0.58 -22.15
CA ARG A 105 -9.26 0.39 -23.32
C ARG A 105 -10.03 0.31 -24.64
N TRP A 106 -11.30 -0.07 -24.59
CA TRP A 106 -12.20 -0.10 -25.76
C TRP A 106 -12.92 1.23 -25.98
N GLY A 107 -12.57 2.29 -25.20
CA GLY A 107 -13.08 3.64 -25.38
C GLY A 107 -14.24 4.03 -24.49
N LEU A 108 -14.67 3.17 -23.55
CA LEU A 108 -15.67 3.56 -22.56
C LEU A 108 -15.03 4.50 -21.50
N PRO A 109 -15.70 5.60 -21.13
CA PRO A 109 -15.21 6.47 -20.06
C PRO A 109 -15.22 5.74 -18.70
N TRP A 110 -14.34 6.17 -17.78
CA TRP A 110 -14.41 5.72 -16.42
C TRP A 110 -15.74 6.13 -15.77
N PRO A 111 -16.33 5.27 -14.92
CA PRO A 111 -17.54 5.62 -14.15
C PRO A 111 -17.32 6.79 -13.19
N THR A 112 -16.06 7.02 -12.85
CA THR A 112 -15.57 8.14 -12.05
C THR A 112 -14.79 9.10 -12.95
N VAL A 113 -14.76 10.39 -12.59
CA VAL A 113 -14.06 11.43 -13.39
C VAL A 113 -12.56 11.13 -13.55
N ILE A 114 -11.99 10.35 -12.62
CA ILE A 114 -10.58 9.98 -12.57
C ILE A 114 -10.49 8.46 -12.47
N ASP A 115 -9.41 7.87 -12.99
CA ASP A 115 -9.06 6.47 -12.76
C ASP A 115 -9.04 6.17 -11.25
N PRO A 116 -9.97 5.35 -10.73
CA PRO A 116 -10.08 5.10 -9.29
C PRO A 116 -8.97 4.18 -8.76
N GLY A 117 -8.23 3.49 -9.64
CA GLY A 117 -7.19 2.53 -9.28
C GLY A 117 -7.70 1.23 -8.62
N ALA A 118 -8.94 1.20 -8.14
CA ALA A 118 -9.69 0.05 -7.63
C ALA A 118 -11.19 0.32 -7.77
N PHE A 119 -12.00 -0.72 -7.99
CA PHE A 119 -13.46 -0.61 -8.07
C PHE A 119 -14.11 -1.76 -7.30
N PRO A 120 -14.04 -1.71 -5.95
CA PRO A 120 -14.45 -2.82 -5.10
C PRO A 120 -15.98 -2.93 -4.97
N LEU A 121 -16.45 -4.17 -4.85
CA LEU A 121 -17.72 -4.51 -4.22
C LEU A 121 -17.40 -4.92 -2.79
N TYR A 122 -17.97 -4.24 -1.80
CA TYR A 122 -17.65 -4.49 -0.41
C TYR A 122 -18.84 -4.32 0.52
N LEU A 123 -18.73 -4.94 1.69
CA LEU A 123 -19.63 -4.73 2.81
C LEU A 123 -18.93 -3.86 3.85
N GLY A 124 -19.53 -2.70 4.18
CA GLY A 124 -18.95 -1.75 5.13
C GLY A 124 -19.92 -0.69 5.61
N LEU A 125 -19.57 0.01 6.67
CA LEU A 125 -20.36 1.08 7.23
C LEU A 125 -20.06 2.43 6.54
N PRO A 126 -21.03 3.32 6.40
CA PRO A 126 -22.44 3.20 6.77
C PRO A 126 -23.31 2.58 5.67
N TRP A 127 -22.74 2.23 4.50
CA TRP A 127 -23.48 1.95 3.28
C TRP A 127 -24.07 0.54 3.20
N GLY A 128 -23.62 -0.40 4.04
CA GLY A 128 -23.90 -1.82 3.87
C GLY A 128 -23.14 -2.38 2.67
N LEU A 129 -23.87 -2.95 1.68
CA LEU A 129 -23.27 -3.38 0.42
C LEU A 129 -23.06 -2.16 -0.49
N ALA A 130 -21.82 -1.92 -0.86
CA ALA A 130 -21.42 -0.76 -1.66
C ALA A 130 -20.51 -1.15 -2.82
N LEU A 131 -20.54 -0.33 -3.87
CA LEU A 131 -19.74 -0.48 -5.08
C LEU A 131 -18.91 0.79 -5.31
N GLY A 132 -17.61 0.61 -5.59
CA GLY A 132 -16.68 1.69 -5.82
C GLY A 132 -15.96 2.17 -4.54
N PRO A 133 -14.94 3.01 -4.67
CA PRO A 133 -14.10 3.47 -3.56
C PRO A 133 -14.80 4.62 -2.78
N LEU A 134 -15.92 4.32 -2.12
CA LEU A 134 -16.64 5.29 -1.29
C LEU A 134 -15.96 5.43 0.09
N PRO A 135 -16.10 6.60 0.73
CA PRO A 135 -15.69 6.76 2.13
C PRO A 135 -16.45 5.78 3.02
N ASN A 136 -15.74 5.06 3.87
CA ASN A 136 -16.33 4.07 4.77
C ASN A 136 -15.77 4.23 6.18
N LEU A 137 -16.54 3.73 7.16
CA LEU A 137 -16.11 3.59 8.54
C LEU A 137 -15.62 2.15 8.74
N PRO A 138 -14.47 1.96 9.40
CA PRO A 138 -13.98 0.62 9.68
C PRO A 138 -14.94 -0.13 10.60
N LEU A 139 -15.11 -1.42 10.34
CA LEU A 139 -15.81 -2.31 11.28
C LEU A 139 -14.99 -2.43 12.58
N PRO A 140 -15.64 -2.49 13.75
CA PRO A 140 -14.98 -2.60 15.04
C PRO A 140 -14.45 -4.03 15.27
N VAL A 141 -13.31 -4.34 14.68
CA VAL A 141 -12.63 -5.63 14.79
C VAL A 141 -11.27 -5.46 15.45
N PRO A 142 -10.76 -6.50 16.16
CA PRO A 142 -9.42 -6.47 16.71
C PRO A 142 -8.36 -6.30 15.64
N LEU A 143 -7.38 -5.42 15.90
CA LEU A 143 -6.24 -5.17 15.04
C LEU A 143 -4.96 -5.52 15.81
N HIS A 144 -4.22 -6.52 15.33
CA HIS A 144 -2.94 -6.90 15.89
C HIS A 144 -1.83 -6.52 14.93
N THR A 145 -1.01 -5.53 15.32
CA THR A 145 0.10 -5.06 14.49
C THR A 145 1.42 -5.48 15.12
N ARG A 146 2.31 -6.03 14.30
CA ARG A 146 3.68 -6.40 14.67
C ARG A 146 4.67 -5.58 13.88
N VAL A 147 5.63 -5.00 14.58
CA VAL A 147 6.82 -4.39 14.00
C VAL A 147 7.91 -5.46 13.98
N CYS A 148 8.42 -5.75 12.79
CA CYS A 148 9.42 -6.79 12.59
C CYS A 148 10.85 -6.23 12.69
N PRO A 149 11.86 -7.10 12.84
CA PRO A 149 13.25 -6.67 12.78
C PRO A 149 13.59 -5.95 11.48
N PRO A 150 14.50 -4.96 11.50
CA PRO A 150 14.90 -4.25 10.30
C PRO A 150 15.61 -5.18 9.32
N ILE A 151 15.24 -5.03 8.05
CA ILE A 151 15.90 -5.71 6.92
C ILE A 151 16.96 -4.75 6.38
N THR A 152 18.21 -5.21 6.35
CA THR A 152 19.34 -4.54 5.71
C THR A 152 19.79 -5.29 4.48
N PHE A 153 20.45 -4.61 3.57
CA PHE A 153 20.93 -5.19 2.32
C PHE A 153 22.47 -5.17 2.27
N PRO A 154 23.11 -6.14 1.59
CA PRO A 154 24.57 -6.19 1.46
C PRO A 154 25.16 -5.00 0.70
N HIS A 155 24.42 -4.48 -0.28
CA HIS A 155 24.89 -3.39 -1.14
C HIS A 155 23.86 -2.25 -1.17
N TYR A 156 24.36 -1.03 -1.08
CA TYR A 156 23.59 0.20 -1.12
C TYR A 156 24.18 1.17 -2.14
N GLY A 157 23.49 2.26 -2.37
CA GLY A 157 23.92 3.34 -3.23
C GLY A 157 23.28 3.29 -4.62
N ARG A 158 23.76 4.20 -5.48
CA ARG A 158 23.15 4.43 -6.79
C ARG A 158 23.23 3.21 -7.71
N GLU A 159 24.34 2.50 -7.71
CA GLU A 159 24.54 1.31 -8.55
C GLU A 159 23.56 0.20 -8.17
N ALA A 160 23.48 -0.13 -6.87
CA ALA A 160 22.55 -1.12 -6.35
C ALA A 160 21.07 -0.76 -6.67
N ALA A 161 20.70 0.51 -6.54
CA ALA A 161 19.34 0.97 -6.81
C ALA A 161 18.98 1.00 -8.31
N HIS A 162 19.96 1.00 -9.21
CA HIS A 162 19.74 0.97 -10.67
C HIS A 162 19.86 -0.42 -11.27
N ASP A 163 20.40 -1.40 -10.56
CA ASP A 163 20.41 -2.79 -10.99
C ASP A 163 19.02 -3.42 -10.85
N PRO A 164 18.32 -3.74 -11.96
CA PRO A 164 16.96 -4.29 -11.91
C PRO A 164 16.89 -5.66 -11.25
N ASN A 165 17.94 -6.47 -11.38
CA ASN A 165 18.00 -7.82 -10.81
C ASN A 165 18.20 -7.73 -9.30
N TYR A 166 19.15 -6.93 -8.84
CA TYR A 166 19.38 -6.72 -7.42
C TYR A 166 18.17 -6.11 -6.70
N VAL A 167 17.54 -5.10 -7.31
CA VAL A 167 16.29 -4.52 -6.79
C VAL A 167 15.17 -5.56 -6.72
N LYS A 168 15.11 -6.49 -7.70
CA LYS A 168 14.13 -7.58 -7.67
C LYS A 168 14.42 -8.54 -6.51
N ASP A 169 15.65 -8.91 -6.31
CA ASP A 169 16.05 -9.83 -5.24
C ASP A 169 15.76 -9.24 -3.85
N CYS A 170 16.12 -7.97 -3.65
CA CYS A 170 15.76 -7.22 -2.43
C CYS A 170 14.24 -7.15 -2.21
N TYR A 171 13.46 -6.91 -3.27
CA TYR A 171 12.00 -6.89 -3.22
C TYR A 171 11.43 -8.26 -2.82
N ASP A 172 11.92 -9.34 -3.42
CA ASP A 172 11.47 -10.70 -3.12
C ASP A 172 11.84 -11.09 -1.69
N GLN A 173 13.03 -10.72 -1.21
CA GLN A 173 13.45 -10.89 0.19
C GLN A 173 12.50 -10.20 1.16
N VAL A 174 12.19 -8.92 0.95
CA VAL A 174 11.27 -8.16 1.83
C VAL A 174 9.89 -8.79 1.81
N ARG A 175 9.35 -9.10 0.62
CA ARG A 175 8.04 -9.72 0.49
C ARG A 175 7.97 -11.07 1.20
N GLN A 176 8.99 -11.91 1.04
CA GLN A 176 9.04 -13.23 1.67
C GLN A 176 9.14 -13.12 3.20
N THR A 177 9.99 -12.24 3.70
CA THR A 177 10.10 -11.99 5.16
C THR A 177 8.77 -11.52 5.73
N MET A 178 8.12 -10.55 5.08
CA MET A 178 6.80 -10.07 5.52
C MET A 178 5.73 -11.15 5.45
N GLN A 179 5.75 -12.03 4.45
CA GLN A 179 4.81 -13.15 4.34
C GLN A 179 4.99 -14.13 5.50
N GLN A 180 6.22 -14.51 5.80
CA GLN A 180 6.52 -15.42 6.92
C GLN A 180 6.06 -14.84 8.25
N GLU A 181 6.29 -13.55 8.48
CA GLU A 181 5.85 -12.89 9.71
C GLU A 181 4.32 -12.74 9.77
N LEU A 182 3.66 -12.51 8.63
CA LEU A 182 2.21 -12.50 8.53
C LEU A 182 1.62 -13.88 8.88
N ASP A 183 2.19 -14.94 8.33
CA ASP A 183 1.75 -16.31 8.59
C ASP A 183 1.89 -16.67 10.10
N ARG A 184 3.01 -16.24 10.72
CA ARG A 184 3.21 -16.38 12.18
C ARG A 184 2.19 -15.58 12.99
N LEU A 185 1.83 -14.39 12.50
CA LEU A 185 0.85 -13.54 13.18
C LEU A 185 -0.55 -14.17 13.12
N TYR A 186 -0.93 -14.71 11.96
CA TYR A 186 -2.19 -15.45 11.81
C TYR A 186 -2.21 -16.69 12.70
N ALA A 187 -1.14 -17.47 12.76
CA ALA A 187 -1.05 -18.65 13.62
C ALA A 187 -1.14 -18.34 15.13
N ALA A 188 -0.85 -17.11 15.53
CA ALA A 188 -0.92 -16.68 16.93
C ALA A 188 -2.32 -16.18 17.35
N TYR A 189 -3.18 -15.78 16.40
CA TYR A 189 -4.46 -15.14 16.70
C TYR A 189 -5.68 -15.82 16.05
N GLU A 190 -5.53 -16.89 15.30
CA GLU A 190 -6.56 -17.80 14.82
C GLU A 190 -6.47 -19.16 15.52
#